data_a355a2dfb9047b2513a51bf59e86a08e
#
_entry.id   a355a2dfb9047b2513a51bf59e86a08e
#
_cell.length_a   1.000
_cell.length_b   1.000
_cell.length_c   1.000
_cell.angle_alpha   90.00
_cell.angle_beta   90.00
_cell.angle_gamma   90.00
#
_symmetry.space_group_name_H-M   'P 1'
#
loop_
_entity.id
_entity.type
_entity.pdbx_description
1 polymer ?
#
loop_
_entity_poly.entity_id
_entity_poly.type
_entity_poly.pdbx_seq_one_letter_code
_entity_poly.pdbx_strand_id
1 'polypeptide(L)'
;MAFTTYLRNKVLDDVLGTAAFTAPTTVYIGLYTSATGAAGGGTEVSGNGYTRKAMAFDAASAGASDNTSAVEFDTATGSWGTITHTAVLDAATSGNMLMENALTDNKIIGSGDVFRFQAGEFDVTLT
;
A
#
# COMPACT_ATOMS: atom_id res chain seq x y z
N MET A 1 8.34 -1.82 5.25
CA MET A 1 7.10 -1.02 5.20
C MET A 1 6.93 -0.27 6.50
N ALA A 2 6.72 1.00 6.45
CA ALA A 2 6.56 1.79 7.67
C ALA A 2 5.07 2.06 7.94
N PHE A 3 4.65 1.93 9.19
CA PHE A 3 3.31 2.31 9.61
C PHE A 3 3.18 3.83 9.61
N THR A 4 2.09 4.35 9.06
CA THR A 4 1.77 5.77 9.18
C THR A 4 1.47 6.13 10.64
N THR A 5 1.52 7.42 10.96
CA THR A 5 1.12 7.91 12.29
C THR A 5 -0.32 7.51 12.62
N TYR A 6 -1.21 7.53 11.63
CA TYR A 6 -2.58 7.07 11.81
C TYR A 6 -2.63 5.63 12.35
N LEU A 7 -1.98 4.68 11.65
CA LEU A 7 -2.03 3.28 12.07
C LEU A 7 -1.31 3.06 13.40
N ARG A 8 -0.16 3.71 13.61
CA ARG A 8 0.58 3.60 14.88
C ARG A 8 -0.30 3.98 16.07
N ASN A 9 -1.02 5.09 15.97
CA ASN A 9 -1.92 5.53 17.03
C ASN A 9 -3.05 4.53 17.26
N LYS A 10 -3.67 4.04 16.17
CA LYS A 10 -4.75 3.04 16.26
C LYS A 10 -4.30 1.75 16.93
N VAL A 11 -3.12 1.26 16.59
CA VAL A 11 -2.55 0.04 17.20
C VAL A 11 -2.27 0.25 18.69
N LEU A 12 -1.66 1.37 19.06
CA LEU A 12 -1.37 1.67 20.46
C LEU A 12 -2.65 1.82 21.28
N ASP A 13 -3.64 2.55 20.78
CA ASP A 13 -4.92 2.73 21.46
C ASP A 13 -5.61 1.38 21.70
N ASP A 14 -5.60 0.49 20.74
CA ASP A 14 -6.22 -0.83 20.86
C ASP A 14 -5.46 -1.72 21.85
N VAL A 15 -4.15 -1.81 21.71
CA VAL A 15 -3.30 -2.66 22.56
C VAL A 15 -3.28 -2.18 24.01
N LEU A 16 -3.27 -0.86 24.23
CA LEU A 16 -3.24 -0.25 25.57
C LEU A 16 -4.63 -0.05 26.18
N GLY A 17 -5.69 -0.41 25.46
CA GLY A 17 -7.07 -0.42 25.98
C GLY A 17 -7.73 0.95 26.05
N THR A 18 -7.22 1.97 25.37
CA THR A 18 -7.81 3.30 25.37
C THR A 18 -8.92 3.46 24.33
N ALA A 19 -8.82 2.80 23.19
CA ALA A 19 -9.85 2.80 22.16
C ALA A 19 -9.69 1.57 21.26
N ALA A 20 -10.78 0.86 20.98
CA ALA A 20 -10.75 -0.28 20.06
C ALA A 20 -10.53 0.17 18.62
N PHE A 21 -9.71 -0.57 17.89
CA PHE A 21 -9.50 -0.39 16.46
C PHE A 21 -10.16 -1.53 15.68
N THR A 22 -11.08 -1.18 14.79
CA THR A 22 -11.65 -2.14 13.84
C THR A 22 -10.81 -2.13 12.59
N ALA A 23 -10.03 -3.19 12.40
CA ALA A 23 -9.23 -3.34 11.19
C ALA A 23 -10.11 -3.48 9.94
N PRO A 24 -9.69 -2.95 8.79
CA PRO A 24 -10.42 -3.15 7.55
C PRO A 24 -10.43 -4.63 7.18
N THR A 25 -11.52 -5.10 6.57
CA THR A 25 -11.63 -6.48 6.07
C THR A 25 -10.86 -6.69 4.78
N THR A 26 -10.65 -5.61 4.01
CA THR A 26 -9.87 -5.61 2.77
C THR A 26 -8.96 -4.40 2.78
N VAL A 27 -7.70 -4.62 2.46
CA VAL A 27 -6.72 -3.54 2.26
C VAL A 27 -6.38 -3.43 0.79
N TYR A 28 -5.98 -2.23 0.38
CA TYR A 28 -5.72 -1.89 -1.01
C TYR A 28 -4.32 -1.33 -1.15
N ILE A 29 -3.70 -1.61 -2.30
CA ILE A 29 -2.38 -1.10 -2.63
C ILE A 29 -2.53 0.06 -3.60
N GLY A 30 -1.88 1.17 -3.27
CA GLY A 30 -1.79 2.36 -4.12
C GLY A 30 -0.37 2.60 -4.61
N LEU A 31 -0.24 3.23 -5.77
CA LEU A 31 1.03 3.60 -6.37
C LEU A 31 1.18 5.12 -6.37
N TYR A 32 2.37 5.59 -6.00
CA TYR A 32 2.64 7.01 -5.79
C TYR A 32 3.87 7.45 -6.59
N THR A 33 3.83 8.66 -7.08
CA THR A 33 4.93 9.27 -7.84
C THR A 33 5.81 10.19 -7.00
N SER A 34 5.44 10.39 -5.74
CA SER A 34 6.22 11.18 -4.78
C SER A 34 6.19 10.55 -3.39
N ALA A 35 7.06 11.02 -2.51
CA ALA A 35 7.20 10.48 -1.15
C ALA A 35 5.88 10.58 -0.38
N THR A 36 5.49 9.47 0.24
CA THR A 36 4.26 9.33 1.02
C THR A 36 4.43 9.83 2.46
N GLY A 37 5.45 9.38 3.14
CA GLY A 37 5.76 9.77 4.51
C GLY A 37 4.75 9.30 5.56
N ALA A 38 5.13 9.46 6.83
CA ALA A 38 4.33 9.01 7.97
C ALA A 38 2.97 9.70 8.08
N ALA A 39 2.83 10.90 7.53
CA ALA A 39 1.57 11.65 7.54
C ALA A 39 0.56 11.15 6.50
N GLY A 40 0.94 10.22 5.64
CA GLY A 40 0.04 9.70 4.60
C GLY A 40 -0.13 10.63 3.40
N GLY A 41 0.94 11.34 3.03
CA GLY A 41 0.95 12.28 1.91
C GLY A 41 1.33 11.64 0.58
N GLY A 42 1.92 12.45 -0.28
CA GLY A 42 2.35 12.04 -1.61
C GLY A 42 1.28 12.21 -2.68
N THR A 43 1.68 11.95 -3.92
CA THR A 43 0.80 12.05 -5.08
C THR A 43 0.51 10.65 -5.62
N GLU A 44 -0.72 10.20 -5.46
CA GLU A 44 -1.16 8.92 -6.02
C GLU A 44 -1.35 9.05 -7.53
N VAL A 45 -1.03 8.00 -8.27
CA VAL A 45 -1.35 7.90 -9.70
C VAL A 45 -2.86 8.08 -9.89
N SER A 46 -3.27 8.77 -10.93
CA SER A 46 -4.69 8.94 -11.27
C SER A 46 -4.88 8.94 -12.78
N GLY A 47 -6.04 8.44 -13.23
CA GLY A 47 -6.38 8.37 -14.65
C GLY A 47 -5.61 7.27 -15.39
N ASN A 48 -5.76 7.23 -16.70
CA ASN A 48 -5.09 6.28 -17.59
C ASN A 48 -5.22 4.82 -17.18
N GLY A 49 -6.41 4.44 -16.69
CA GLY A 49 -6.72 3.06 -16.31
C GLY A 49 -6.24 2.66 -14.91
N TYR A 50 -5.67 3.57 -14.14
CA TYR A 50 -5.21 3.27 -12.79
C TYR A 50 -6.38 3.12 -11.82
N THR A 51 -6.35 2.04 -11.04
CA THR A 51 -7.15 1.85 -9.83
C THR A 51 -6.32 1.12 -8.80
N ARG A 52 -6.56 1.38 -7.52
CA ARG A 52 -5.97 0.57 -6.45
C ARG A 52 -6.39 -0.89 -6.59
N LYS A 53 -5.56 -1.81 -6.12
CA LYS A 53 -5.86 -3.24 -6.13
C LYS A 53 -5.92 -3.76 -4.70
N ALA A 54 -6.91 -4.62 -4.43
CA ALA A 54 -6.96 -5.35 -3.18
C ALA A 54 -5.78 -6.31 -3.08
N MET A 55 -5.22 -6.46 -1.88
CA MET A 55 -4.14 -7.40 -1.62
C MET A 55 -4.43 -8.16 -0.34
N ALA A 56 -4.33 -9.49 -0.41
CA ALA A 56 -4.42 -10.35 0.76
C ALA A 56 -3.02 -10.64 1.29
N PHE A 57 -2.91 -10.80 2.60
CA PHE A 57 -1.65 -11.10 3.28
C PHE A 57 -1.75 -12.44 4.01
N ASP A 58 -0.62 -13.12 4.13
CA ASP A 58 -0.51 -14.32 4.95
C ASP A 58 -0.62 -13.99 6.44
N ALA A 59 -0.98 -14.98 7.25
CA ALA A 59 -0.98 -14.80 8.70
C ALA A 59 0.42 -14.41 9.18
N ALA A 60 0.49 -13.41 10.07
CA ALA A 60 1.75 -12.90 10.56
C ALA A 60 2.52 -13.98 11.33
N SER A 61 3.83 -14.03 11.13
CA SER A 61 4.75 -14.92 11.83
C SER A 61 6.03 -14.14 12.13
N ALA A 62 6.52 -14.24 13.36
CA ALA A 62 7.73 -13.54 13.82
C ALA A 62 7.69 -12.02 13.54
N GLY A 63 6.51 -11.42 13.62
CA GLY A 63 6.33 -9.98 13.38
C GLY A 63 6.35 -9.58 11.90
N ALA A 64 6.21 -10.51 11.00
CA ALA A 64 6.26 -10.27 9.56
C ALA A 64 5.09 -10.93 8.82
N SER A 65 4.72 -10.36 7.70
CA SER A 65 3.73 -10.92 6.78
C SER A 65 4.07 -10.46 5.36
N ASP A 66 3.62 -11.21 4.38
CA ASP A 66 3.77 -10.85 2.97
C ASP A 66 2.48 -11.17 2.20
N ASN A 67 2.41 -10.72 0.95
CA ASN A 67 1.22 -10.95 0.14
C ASN A 67 1.10 -12.41 -0.30
N THR A 68 -0.10 -12.95 -0.11
CA THR A 68 -0.41 -14.36 -0.38
C THR A 68 -0.26 -14.74 -1.85
N SER A 69 -0.64 -13.84 -2.76
CA SER A 69 -0.62 -14.08 -4.20
C SER A 69 -0.19 -12.84 -4.96
N ALA A 70 0.17 -13.03 -6.23
CA ALA A 70 0.52 -11.90 -7.09
C ALA A 70 -0.64 -10.92 -7.24
N VAL A 71 -0.32 -9.63 -7.27
CA VAL A 71 -1.29 -8.55 -7.52
C VAL A 71 -0.84 -7.79 -8.75
N GLU A 72 -1.70 -7.76 -9.76
CA GLU A 72 -1.44 -7.12 -11.03
C GLU A 72 -2.39 -5.94 -11.20
N PHE A 73 -1.84 -4.76 -11.49
CA PHE A 73 -2.63 -3.59 -11.81
C PHE A 73 -3.13 -3.69 -13.25
N ASP A 74 -4.21 -3.00 -13.55
CA ASP A 74 -4.73 -2.95 -14.92
C ASP A 74 -3.68 -2.35 -15.86
N THR A 75 -3.72 -2.77 -17.13
CA THR A 75 -2.84 -2.24 -18.15
C THR A 75 -3.02 -0.73 -18.26
N ALA A 76 -1.93 0.01 -18.18
CA ALA A 76 -1.96 1.47 -18.32
C ALA A 76 -2.41 1.86 -19.74
N THR A 77 -3.36 2.78 -19.81
CA THR A 77 -3.84 3.33 -21.10
C THR A 77 -3.14 4.62 -21.50
N GLY A 78 -2.28 5.11 -20.64
CA GLY A 78 -1.44 6.28 -20.82
C GLY A 78 -0.36 6.28 -19.73
N SER A 79 0.46 7.32 -19.71
CA SER A 79 1.54 7.43 -18.73
C SER A 79 1.02 7.56 -17.29
N TRP A 80 1.57 6.76 -16.38
CA TRP A 80 1.40 6.93 -14.93
C TRP A 80 2.58 7.69 -14.30
N GLY A 81 3.59 8.02 -15.09
CA GLY A 81 4.80 8.65 -14.62
C GLY A 81 5.78 7.65 -14.01
N THR A 82 6.65 8.13 -13.13
CA THR A 82 7.61 7.30 -12.42
C THR A 82 7.06 6.94 -11.06
N ILE A 83 6.82 5.64 -10.83
CA ILE A 83 6.34 5.13 -9.55
C ILE A 83 7.53 4.99 -8.61
N THR A 84 7.50 5.73 -7.51
CA THR A 84 8.60 5.79 -6.53
C THR A 84 8.23 5.19 -5.19
N HIS A 85 6.94 5.21 -4.84
CA HIS A 85 6.42 4.76 -3.55
C HIS A 85 5.15 3.94 -3.72
N THR A 86 4.85 3.16 -2.71
CA THR A 86 3.62 2.38 -2.61
C THR A 86 3.05 2.51 -1.21
N ALA A 87 1.76 2.29 -1.07
CA ALA A 87 1.09 2.38 0.21
C ALA A 87 -0.01 1.33 0.34
N VAL A 88 -0.29 0.96 1.59
CA VAL A 88 -1.45 0.15 1.96
C VAL A 88 -2.51 1.09 2.51
N LEU A 89 -3.72 1.02 1.95
CA LEU A 89 -4.84 1.88 2.31
C LEU A 89 -6.05 1.03 2.73
N ASP A 90 -6.92 1.61 3.53
CA ASP A 90 -8.10 0.93 4.07
C ASP A 90 -9.34 1.01 3.17
N ALA A 91 -9.25 1.65 2.02
CA ALA A 91 -10.36 1.82 1.09
C ALA A 91 -9.88 1.81 -0.37
N ALA A 92 -10.77 1.45 -1.28
CA ALA A 92 -10.50 1.44 -2.71
C ALA A 92 -10.30 2.86 -3.27
N THR A 93 -10.94 3.85 -2.65
CA THR A 93 -10.81 5.28 -2.97
C THR A 93 -10.80 6.06 -1.67
N SER A 94 -10.08 7.19 -1.63
CA SER A 94 -9.95 7.99 -0.40
C SER A 94 -9.45 7.13 0.77
N GLY A 95 -10.02 7.29 1.97
CA GLY A 95 -9.66 6.49 3.13
C GLY A 95 -8.34 6.89 3.77
N ASN A 96 -7.84 6.04 4.64
CA ASN A 96 -6.62 6.27 5.40
C ASN A 96 -5.47 5.44 4.86
N MET A 97 -4.30 6.05 4.78
CA MET A 97 -3.06 5.32 4.51
C MET A 97 -2.61 4.64 5.80
N LEU A 98 -2.44 3.32 5.73
CA LEU A 98 -2.03 2.51 6.88
C LEU A 98 -0.53 2.36 6.94
N MET A 99 0.10 2.07 5.81
CA MET A 99 1.53 1.83 5.68
C MET A 99 2.04 2.45 4.40
N GLU A 100 3.34 2.76 4.36
CA GLU A 100 3.97 3.39 3.21
C GLU A 100 5.40 2.90 3.05
N ASN A 101 5.90 2.94 1.83
CA ASN A 101 7.28 2.55 1.54
C ASN A 101 7.76 3.11 0.21
N ALA A 102 9.06 3.37 0.11
CA ALA A 102 9.71 3.61 -1.17
C ALA A 102 9.92 2.27 -1.89
N LEU A 103 9.77 2.25 -3.20
CA LEU A 103 10.18 1.10 -4.00
C LEU A 103 11.70 0.97 -3.99
N THR A 104 12.21 -0.27 -4.01
CA THR A 104 13.65 -0.51 -4.15
C THR A 104 14.16 0.09 -5.45
N ASP A 105 13.43 -0.11 -6.53
CA ASP A 105 13.71 0.48 -7.83
C ASP A 105 12.48 1.22 -8.34
N ASN A 106 12.67 2.46 -8.79
CA ASN A 106 11.59 3.23 -9.40
C ASN A 106 11.15 2.56 -10.70
N LYS A 107 9.86 2.64 -11.01
CA LYS A 107 9.27 2.08 -12.22
C LYS A 107 8.61 3.16 -13.05
N ILE A 108 8.98 3.25 -14.32
CA ILE A 108 8.31 4.14 -15.28
C ILE A 108 7.22 3.33 -15.95
N ILE A 109 5.98 3.78 -15.82
CA ILE A 109 4.81 3.12 -16.41
C ILE A 109 4.23 4.00 -17.51
N GLY A 110 4.29 3.50 -18.74
CA GLY A 110 3.69 4.13 -19.91
C GLY A 110 2.52 3.32 -20.46
N SER A 111 1.91 3.81 -21.52
CA SER A 111 0.79 3.14 -22.18
C SER A 111 1.15 1.72 -22.58
N GLY A 112 0.32 0.76 -22.21
CA GLY A 112 0.54 -0.67 -22.49
C GLY A 112 1.34 -1.40 -21.43
N ASP A 113 1.92 -0.70 -20.46
CA ASP A 113 2.67 -1.34 -19.37
C ASP A 113 1.75 -1.87 -18.28
N VAL A 114 2.24 -2.87 -17.54
CA VAL A 114 1.56 -3.48 -16.41
C VAL A 114 2.47 -3.45 -15.20
N PHE A 115 1.98 -2.93 -14.08
CA PHE A 115 2.68 -2.98 -12.79
C PHE A 115 2.19 -4.18 -11.98
N ARG A 116 3.12 -4.95 -11.41
CA ARG A 116 2.79 -6.18 -10.71
C ARG A 116 3.67 -6.40 -9.49
N PHE A 117 3.08 -6.89 -8.39
CA PHE A 117 3.78 -7.50 -7.27
C PHE A 117 3.63 -9.02 -7.36
N GLN A 118 4.75 -9.75 -7.28
CA GLN A 118 4.73 -11.21 -7.17
C GLN A 118 4.25 -11.63 -5.78
N ALA A 119 3.80 -12.89 -5.65
CA ALA A 119 3.51 -13.48 -4.35
C ALA A 119 4.76 -13.41 -3.45
N GLY A 120 4.59 -12.97 -2.20
CA GLY A 120 5.69 -12.84 -1.25
C GLY A 120 6.65 -11.67 -1.50
N GLU A 121 6.37 -10.82 -2.47
CA GLU A 121 7.24 -9.68 -2.80
C GLU A 121 6.95 -8.44 -1.95
N PHE A 122 5.74 -8.31 -1.46
CA PHE A 122 5.30 -7.16 -0.67
C PHE A 122 5.40 -7.49 0.81
N ASP A 123 6.52 -7.15 1.43
CA ASP A 123 6.84 -7.50 2.80
C ASP A 123 6.39 -6.42 3.79
N VAL A 124 5.76 -6.84 4.87
CA VAL A 124 5.38 -5.97 5.99
C VAL A 124 5.99 -6.53 7.27
N THR A 125 6.69 -5.70 8.01
CA THR A 125 7.26 -6.07 9.32
C THR A 125 6.82 -5.09 10.40
N LEU A 126 6.60 -5.60 11.60
CA LEU A 126 6.34 -4.83 12.81
C LEU A 126 7.43 -5.14 13.83
N THR A 127 8.21 -4.13 14.16
CA THR A 127 9.32 -4.26 15.11
C THR A 127 9.08 -3.47 16.40
#